data_e421cdb5f22b6387053ef2e72dccd20c
#
_entry.id   e421cdb5f22b6387053ef2e72dccd20c
#
_cell.length_a   1.000
_cell.length_b   1.000
_cell.length_c   1.000
_cell.angle_alpha   90.00
_cell.angle_beta   90.00
_cell.angle_gamma   90.00
#
_symmetry.space_group_name_H-M   'P 1'
#
loop_
_entity.id
_entity.type
_entity.pdbx_description
1 polymer ?
#
loop_
_entity_poly.entity_id
_entity_poly.type
_entity_poly.pdbx_seq_one_letter_code
_entity_poly.pdbx_strand_id
1 'polypeptide(L)'
;MKGLFAAGEAACWDLHGFNRLGGNSVSEAVVAGMIIGTYFAQSCAAAQTEVKTELVEQFLKKQIDYIDSIINSTGGEDVYVIKNAMKQIMDDNVGIFRIGENLAKAVEELEKLYIRSLKISIKNKRKHANPELEDAYRVPKMLRVALCVAKGALDRTESRGAHSREDYPKRDDINWCKRTLTAWPDPAQTLPTVTYEDLDIMSMESAPGYRGYGAKGNYIENPLSVKRQEEIDRIRKEMEEQGKDRHEIQHALMPFELPVNYKDRNQRIGDK
;
A
#
# COMPACT_ATOMS: atom_id res chain seq x y z
N MET A 1 -13.70 -3.44 3.94
CA MET A 1 -14.59 -3.24 5.13
C MET A 1 -15.57 -2.13 4.74
N LYS A 2 -16.87 -2.38 4.84
CA LYS A 2 -17.87 -1.36 4.51
C LYS A 2 -17.76 -0.17 5.50
N GLY A 3 -17.77 1.05 4.97
CA GLY A 3 -17.67 2.28 5.76
C GLY A 3 -16.23 2.71 6.13
N LEU A 4 -15.19 1.97 5.71
CA LEU A 4 -13.81 2.39 5.87
C LEU A 4 -13.25 2.78 4.50
N PHE A 5 -12.74 4.00 4.40
CA PHE A 5 -12.15 4.57 3.19
C PHE A 5 -10.69 4.94 3.44
N ALA A 6 -9.89 4.92 2.40
CA ALA A 6 -8.52 5.39 2.43
C ALA A 6 -8.27 6.33 1.26
N ALA A 7 -7.47 7.37 1.49
CA ALA A 7 -7.08 8.35 0.48
C ALA A 7 -5.63 8.75 0.68
N GLY A 8 -5.01 9.24 -0.36
CA GLY A 8 -3.64 9.71 -0.32
C GLY A 8 -2.64 8.59 -0.18
N GLU A 9 -1.47 8.89 0.35
CA GLU A 9 -0.37 7.94 0.54
C GLU A 9 -0.81 6.68 1.32
N ALA A 10 -1.79 6.82 2.23
CA ALA A 10 -2.35 5.68 2.98
C ALA A 10 -3.10 4.67 2.09
N ALA A 11 -3.64 5.10 0.96
CA ALA A 11 -4.29 4.23 -0.02
C ALA A 11 -3.30 3.59 -1.00
N CYS A 12 -2.14 4.22 -1.20
CA CYS A 12 -1.12 3.88 -2.20
C CYS A 12 -1.60 3.90 -3.66
N TRP A 13 -2.77 3.42 -3.96
CA TRP A 13 -3.53 3.46 -5.22
C TRP A 13 -2.69 3.22 -6.49
N ASP A 14 -1.86 2.22 -6.58
CA ASP A 14 -0.98 1.94 -7.75
C ASP A 14 -0.04 3.11 -8.16
N LEU A 15 -0.23 4.30 -7.58
CA LEU A 15 0.51 5.51 -7.92
C LEU A 15 1.89 5.55 -7.27
N HIS A 16 1.97 5.08 -6.02
CA HIS A 16 3.18 5.23 -5.22
C HIS A 16 4.10 4.02 -5.23
N GLY A 17 3.57 2.84 -5.54
CA GLY A 17 4.35 1.59 -5.53
C GLY A 17 5.00 1.33 -4.18
N PHE A 18 6.28 0.94 -4.20
CA PHE A 18 7.06 0.69 -2.98
C PHE A 18 7.32 1.97 -2.17
N ASN A 19 7.58 3.07 -2.85
CA ASN A 19 7.76 4.37 -2.24
C ASN A 19 7.38 5.47 -3.25
N ARG A 20 6.75 6.51 -2.77
CA ARG A 20 6.32 7.64 -3.58
C ARG A 20 7.46 8.52 -4.06
N LEU A 21 7.26 9.20 -5.16
CA LEU A 21 8.15 10.29 -5.60
C LEU A 21 8.01 11.51 -4.69
N GLY A 22 9.09 12.27 -4.53
CA GLY A 22 9.10 13.50 -3.75
C GLY A 22 8.01 14.49 -4.21
N GLY A 23 7.26 15.05 -3.26
CA GLY A 23 6.15 15.98 -3.53
C GLY A 23 4.80 15.33 -3.87
N ASN A 24 4.78 14.12 -4.41
CA ASN A 24 3.53 13.46 -4.85
C ASN A 24 2.58 13.10 -3.70
N SER A 25 3.10 12.85 -2.49
CA SER A 25 2.28 12.54 -1.33
C SER A 25 1.29 13.65 -0.98
N VAL A 26 1.77 14.90 -0.93
CA VAL A 26 0.93 16.05 -0.57
C VAL A 26 -0.11 16.29 -1.67
N SER A 27 0.30 16.28 -2.93
CA SER A 27 -0.61 16.51 -4.06
C SER A 27 -1.72 15.46 -4.11
N GLU A 28 -1.36 14.19 -3.96
CA GLU A 28 -2.31 13.08 -3.98
C GLU A 28 -3.21 13.10 -2.73
N ALA A 29 -2.66 13.38 -1.54
CA ALA A 29 -3.45 13.47 -0.32
C ALA A 29 -4.52 14.56 -0.40
N VAL A 30 -4.20 15.72 -1.00
CA VAL A 30 -5.17 16.81 -1.19
C VAL A 30 -6.23 16.42 -2.22
N VAL A 31 -5.84 15.98 -3.41
CA VAL A 31 -6.77 15.66 -4.50
C VAL A 31 -7.66 14.46 -4.13
N ALA A 32 -7.06 13.35 -3.70
CA ALA A 32 -7.81 12.17 -3.32
C ALA A 32 -8.68 12.42 -2.08
N GLY A 33 -8.21 13.22 -1.12
CA GLY A 33 -9.00 13.64 0.04
C GLY A 33 -10.25 14.43 -0.34
N MET A 34 -10.15 15.33 -1.32
CA MET A 34 -11.29 16.08 -1.85
C MET A 34 -12.31 15.15 -2.54
N ILE A 35 -11.83 14.23 -3.38
CA ILE A 35 -12.67 13.27 -4.11
C ILE A 35 -13.41 12.37 -3.12
N ILE A 36 -12.67 11.74 -2.22
CA ILE A 36 -13.25 10.82 -1.22
C ILE A 36 -14.17 11.55 -0.26
N GLY A 37 -13.84 12.78 0.16
CA GLY A 37 -14.70 13.58 1.03
C GLY A 37 -16.07 13.83 0.41
N THR A 38 -16.13 14.10 -0.89
CA THR A 38 -17.38 14.25 -1.64
C THR A 38 -18.14 12.93 -1.74
N TYR A 39 -17.46 11.84 -2.10
CA TYR A 39 -18.06 10.51 -2.18
C TYR A 39 -18.57 10.02 -0.83
N PHE A 40 -17.80 10.23 0.23
CA PHE A 40 -18.17 9.88 1.60
C PHE A 40 -19.43 10.62 2.05
N ALA A 41 -19.50 11.93 1.83
CA ALA A 41 -20.67 12.72 2.20
C ALA A 41 -21.97 12.22 1.52
N GLN A 42 -21.87 11.82 0.25
CA GLN A 42 -23.01 11.26 -0.49
C GLN A 42 -23.38 9.86 -0.02
N SER A 43 -22.39 9.00 0.20
CA SER A 43 -22.59 7.59 0.58
C SER A 43 -23.08 7.46 2.02
N CYS A 44 -22.59 8.30 2.93
CA CYS A 44 -22.97 8.26 4.34
C CYS A 44 -24.34 8.86 4.63
N ALA A 45 -24.84 9.78 3.79
CA ALA A 45 -26.20 10.32 3.93
C ALA A 45 -27.29 9.22 3.80
N ALA A 46 -26.96 8.10 3.14
CA ALA A 46 -27.85 6.96 2.95
C ALA A 46 -27.53 5.75 3.86
N ALA A 47 -26.41 5.79 4.58
CA ALA A 47 -25.96 4.65 5.38
C ALA A 47 -26.45 4.75 6.83
N GLN A 48 -27.47 3.99 7.16
CA GLN A 48 -27.79 3.68 8.56
C GLN A 48 -26.87 2.52 9.00
N THR A 49 -25.81 2.84 9.75
CA THR A 49 -24.94 1.84 10.35
C THR A 49 -25.19 1.82 11.86
N GLU A 50 -26.04 0.90 12.29
CA GLU A 50 -26.06 0.54 13.71
C GLU A 50 -24.87 -0.38 14.00
N VAL A 51 -23.98 0.07 14.86
CA VAL A 51 -22.93 -0.77 15.40
C VAL A 51 -23.52 -1.58 16.56
N LYS A 52 -23.52 -2.91 16.43
CA LYS A 52 -23.99 -3.80 17.51
C LYS A 52 -23.06 -3.64 18.73
N THR A 53 -23.60 -3.19 19.83
CA THR A 53 -22.87 -2.93 21.08
C THR A 53 -22.09 -4.15 21.54
N GLU A 54 -22.70 -5.35 21.41
CA GLU A 54 -22.06 -6.61 21.80
C GLU A 54 -20.75 -6.89 21.04
N LEU A 55 -20.67 -6.52 19.73
CA LEU A 55 -19.44 -6.67 18.94
C LEU A 55 -18.35 -5.71 19.44
N VAL A 56 -18.72 -4.50 19.81
CA VAL A 56 -17.78 -3.51 20.36
C VAL A 56 -17.26 -3.99 21.70
N GLU A 57 -18.12 -4.48 22.58
CA GLU A 57 -17.75 -4.99 23.90
C GLU A 57 -16.84 -6.22 23.80
N GLN A 58 -17.16 -7.16 22.92
CA GLN A 58 -16.32 -8.33 22.65
C GLN A 58 -14.93 -7.95 22.14
N PHE A 59 -14.87 -6.98 21.21
CA PHE A 59 -13.60 -6.49 20.70
C PHE A 59 -12.79 -5.78 21.77
N LEU A 60 -13.43 -4.90 22.53
CA LEU A 60 -12.79 -4.17 23.65
C LEU A 60 -12.23 -5.14 24.69
N LYS A 61 -13.04 -6.11 25.10
CA LYS A 61 -12.60 -7.15 26.04
C LYS A 61 -11.36 -7.88 25.52
N LYS A 62 -11.38 -8.31 24.24
CA LYS A 62 -10.23 -8.99 23.62
C LYS A 62 -8.96 -8.13 23.65
N GLN A 63 -9.08 -6.79 23.42
CA GLN A 63 -7.93 -5.88 23.47
C GLN A 63 -7.43 -5.68 24.92
N ILE A 64 -8.33 -5.56 25.88
CA ILE A 64 -7.97 -5.45 27.30
C ILE A 64 -7.26 -6.71 27.77
N ASP A 65 -7.82 -7.90 27.49
CA ASP A 65 -7.23 -9.18 27.84
C ASP A 65 -5.81 -9.33 27.26
N TYR A 66 -5.61 -8.88 26.01
CA TYR A 66 -4.30 -8.89 25.37
C TYR A 66 -3.30 -7.94 26.05
N ILE A 67 -3.72 -6.70 26.37
CA ILE A 67 -2.87 -5.74 27.09
C ILE A 67 -2.52 -6.27 28.47
N ASP A 68 -3.49 -6.82 29.20
CA ASP A 68 -3.27 -7.38 30.53
C ASP A 68 -2.33 -8.61 30.47
N SER A 69 -2.40 -9.41 29.40
CA SER A 69 -1.46 -10.51 29.19
C SER A 69 -0.02 -10.04 29.04
N ILE A 70 0.22 -8.92 28.34
CA ILE A 70 1.56 -8.31 28.23
C ILE A 70 2.03 -7.77 29.57
N ILE A 71 1.17 -7.06 30.30
CA ILE A 71 1.50 -6.50 31.62
C ILE A 71 1.87 -7.61 32.60
N ASN A 72 1.14 -8.71 32.61
CA ASN A 72 1.33 -9.83 33.53
C ASN A 72 2.40 -10.83 33.03
N SER A 73 2.94 -10.67 31.82
CA SER A 73 3.97 -11.54 31.29
C SER A 73 5.25 -11.50 32.12
N THR A 74 5.92 -12.64 32.27
CA THR A 74 7.20 -12.78 32.99
C THR A 74 8.12 -13.71 32.21
N GLY A 75 9.43 -13.49 32.31
CA GLY A 75 10.44 -14.41 31.73
C GLY A 75 10.50 -14.40 30.21
N GLY A 76 9.86 -13.44 29.56
CA GLY A 76 9.92 -13.28 28.10
C GLY A 76 11.08 -12.40 27.63
N GLU A 77 11.10 -12.11 26.33
CA GLU A 77 12.14 -11.29 25.71
C GLU A 77 11.91 -9.79 25.91
N ASP A 78 12.98 -9.03 25.94
CA ASP A 78 12.95 -7.58 26.01
C ASP A 78 12.48 -7.02 24.65
N VAL A 79 11.46 -6.17 24.69
CA VAL A 79 10.85 -5.59 23.49
C VAL A 79 11.82 -4.77 22.65
N TYR A 80 12.77 -4.08 23.29
CA TYR A 80 13.74 -3.24 22.60
C TYR A 80 14.78 -4.09 21.85
N VAL A 81 15.14 -5.26 22.38
CA VAL A 81 16.02 -6.22 21.68
C VAL A 81 15.32 -6.69 20.39
N ILE A 82 14.07 -7.10 20.47
CA ILE A 82 13.28 -7.53 19.30
C ILE A 82 13.12 -6.38 18.29
N LYS A 83 12.75 -5.19 18.76
CA LYS A 83 12.54 -4.01 17.90
C LYS A 83 13.82 -3.61 17.17
N ASN A 84 14.96 -3.59 17.85
CA ASN A 84 16.24 -3.21 17.24
C ASN A 84 16.73 -4.28 16.25
N ALA A 85 16.57 -5.57 16.57
CA ALA A 85 16.88 -6.64 15.64
C ALA A 85 16.04 -6.55 14.36
N MET A 86 14.73 -6.28 14.46
CA MET A 86 13.85 -6.05 13.30
C MET A 86 14.37 -4.90 12.42
N LYS A 87 14.72 -3.76 13.04
CA LYS A 87 15.25 -2.61 12.30
C LYS A 87 16.53 -2.98 11.55
N GLN A 88 17.46 -3.64 12.24
CA GLN A 88 18.74 -4.04 11.66
C GLN A 88 18.55 -4.99 10.46
N ILE A 89 17.68 -6.01 10.59
CA ILE A 89 17.38 -6.93 9.49
C ILE A 89 16.81 -6.17 8.28
N MET A 90 15.86 -5.24 8.53
CA MET A 90 15.24 -4.47 7.47
C MET A 90 16.23 -3.52 6.77
N ASP A 91 17.09 -2.86 7.54
CA ASP A 91 18.09 -1.93 7.00
C ASP A 91 19.16 -2.66 6.18
N ASP A 92 19.67 -3.77 6.69
CA ASP A 92 20.78 -4.51 6.05
C ASP A 92 20.34 -5.32 4.82
N ASN A 93 19.15 -5.92 4.86
CA ASN A 93 18.76 -6.94 3.88
C ASN A 93 17.55 -6.55 3.01
N VAL A 94 16.71 -5.57 3.44
CA VAL A 94 15.49 -5.16 2.75
C VAL A 94 15.52 -3.70 2.32
N GLY A 95 16.64 -3.01 2.55
CA GLY A 95 16.84 -1.60 2.24
C GLY A 95 16.57 -1.20 0.78
N ILE A 96 17.28 -0.18 0.28
CA ILE A 96 17.02 0.39 -1.05
C ILE A 96 17.47 -0.56 -2.17
N PHE A 97 18.70 -1.08 -2.07
CA PHE A 97 19.28 -2.01 -3.04
C PHE A 97 19.13 -3.44 -2.55
N ARG A 98 18.51 -4.30 -3.34
CA ARG A 98 18.03 -5.61 -2.91
C ARG A 98 18.61 -6.71 -3.76
N ILE A 99 18.97 -7.81 -3.10
CA ILE A 99 19.43 -9.05 -3.73
C ILE A 99 18.57 -10.18 -3.17
N GLY A 100 18.15 -11.13 -4.01
CA GLY A 100 17.24 -12.21 -3.63
C GLY A 100 17.74 -13.04 -2.45
N GLU A 101 19.03 -13.32 -2.37
CA GLU A 101 19.64 -14.05 -1.26
C GLU A 101 19.46 -13.33 0.08
N ASN A 102 19.73 -12.01 0.10
CA ASN A 102 19.58 -11.21 1.30
C ASN A 102 18.10 -11.08 1.72
N LEU A 103 17.19 -10.94 0.73
CA LEU A 103 15.75 -10.91 1.00
C LEU A 103 15.25 -12.24 1.57
N ALA A 104 15.71 -13.37 1.05
CA ALA A 104 15.33 -14.69 1.57
C ALA A 104 15.81 -14.87 3.01
N LYS A 105 17.05 -14.47 3.31
CA LYS A 105 17.59 -14.46 4.67
C LYS A 105 16.77 -13.55 5.59
N ALA A 106 16.40 -12.35 5.13
CA ALA A 106 15.59 -11.42 5.90
C ALA A 106 14.21 -12.02 6.24
N VAL A 107 13.55 -12.68 5.29
CA VAL A 107 12.24 -13.33 5.55
C VAL A 107 12.37 -14.38 6.64
N GLU A 108 13.40 -15.23 6.57
CA GLU A 108 13.64 -16.28 7.57
C GLU A 108 13.94 -15.68 8.97
N GLU A 109 14.79 -14.67 9.03
CA GLU A 109 15.16 -14.01 10.30
C GLU A 109 14.00 -13.25 10.91
N LEU A 110 13.19 -12.54 10.09
CA LEU A 110 12.00 -11.82 10.53
C LEU A 110 10.92 -12.78 11.03
N GLU A 111 10.75 -13.95 10.39
CA GLU A 111 9.79 -14.96 10.84
C GLU A 111 10.18 -15.50 12.23
N LYS A 112 11.45 -15.86 12.43
CA LYS A 112 11.97 -16.27 13.73
C LYS A 112 11.76 -15.18 14.79
N LEU A 113 12.02 -13.95 14.41
CA LEU A 113 11.85 -12.79 15.29
C LEU A 113 10.38 -12.52 15.62
N TYR A 114 9.47 -12.72 14.66
CA TYR A 114 8.03 -12.64 14.89
C TYR A 114 7.57 -13.66 15.93
N ILE A 115 7.98 -14.93 15.79
CA ILE A 115 7.65 -15.99 16.77
C ILE A 115 8.17 -15.61 18.17
N ARG A 116 9.39 -15.09 18.26
CA ARG A 116 9.97 -14.61 19.52
C ARG A 116 9.17 -13.44 20.11
N SER A 117 8.69 -12.52 19.25
CA SER A 117 7.93 -11.36 19.68
C SER A 117 6.60 -11.68 20.38
N LEU A 118 6.06 -12.87 20.15
CA LEU A 118 4.85 -13.34 20.84
C LEU A 118 5.08 -13.67 22.32
N LYS A 119 6.35 -13.70 22.74
CA LYS A 119 6.78 -13.97 24.14
C LYS A 119 7.48 -12.76 24.76
N ILE A 120 7.15 -11.56 24.34
CA ILE A 120 7.69 -10.33 24.95
C ILE A 120 7.18 -10.20 26.39
N SER A 121 8.07 -9.79 27.27
CA SER A 121 7.72 -9.35 28.63
C SER A 121 8.25 -7.94 28.87
N ILE A 122 7.54 -7.19 29.71
CA ILE A 122 7.87 -5.81 30.05
C ILE A 122 8.26 -5.69 31.53
N LYS A 123 9.17 -4.78 31.82
CA LYS A 123 9.62 -4.49 33.20
C LYS A 123 8.68 -3.49 33.88
N ASN A 124 8.26 -2.47 33.15
CA ASN A 124 7.32 -1.48 33.65
C ASN A 124 5.88 -1.99 33.54
N LYS A 125 5.25 -2.27 34.68
CA LYS A 125 3.87 -2.83 34.77
C LYS A 125 2.77 -1.77 34.84
N ARG A 126 3.08 -0.49 34.72
CA ARG A 126 2.09 0.60 34.74
C ARG A 126 1.22 0.56 33.49
N LYS A 127 -0.09 0.81 33.65
CA LYS A 127 -1.07 0.86 32.54
C LYS A 127 -1.07 2.19 31.77
N HIS A 128 -0.46 3.24 32.29
CA HIS A 128 -0.44 4.59 31.74
C HIS A 128 0.98 5.14 31.67
N ALA A 129 1.23 6.00 30.69
CA ALA A 129 2.54 6.60 30.43
C ALA A 129 3.67 5.54 30.36
N ASN A 130 3.45 4.47 29.59
CA ASN A 130 4.34 3.31 29.52
C ASN A 130 4.75 3.03 28.07
N PRO A 131 5.84 3.66 27.57
CA PRO A 131 6.34 3.41 26.22
C PRO A 131 6.74 1.95 25.96
N GLU A 132 7.21 1.24 26.99
CA GLU A 132 7.57 -0.17 26.89
C GLU A 132 6.34 -1.05 26.59
N LEU A 133 5.21 -0.78 27.25
CA LEU A 133 3.94 -1.44 26.96
C LEU A 133 3.44 -1.13 25.54
N GLU A 134 3.57 0.13 25.13
CA GLU A 134 3.19 0.56 23.79
C GLU A 134 4.02 -0.16 22.72
N ASP A 135 5.33 -0.24 22.89
CA ASP A 135 6.21 -0.99 22.00
C ASP A 135 5.90 -2.50 22.02
N ALA A 136 5.68 -3.10 23.19
CA ALA A 136 5.32 -4.50 23.33
C ALA A 136 4.00 -4.85 22.61
N TYR A 137 3.04 -3.93 22.61
CA TYR A 137 1.78 -4.06 21.88
C TYR A 137 1.97 -3.91 20.37
N ARG A 138 2.90 -3.05 19.91
CA ARG A 138 3.11 -2.71 18.50
C ARG A 138 4.09 -3.64 17.78
N VAL A 139 5.19 -4.05 18.43
CA VAL A 139 6.29 -4.76 17.77
C VAL A 139 5.87 -6.05 17.05
N PRO A 140 5.00 -6.92 17.59
CA PRO A 140 4.53 -8.09 16.84
C PRO A 140 3.75 -7.69 15.55
N LYS A 141 3.02 -6.57 15.58
CA LYS A 141 2.29 -6.05 14.41
C LYS A 141 3.25 -5.43 13.39
N MET A 142 4.28 -4.73 13.84
CA MET A 142 5.34 -4.19 12.98
C MET A 142 6.09 -5.31 12.26
N LEU A 143 6.39 -6.41 12.95
CA LEU A 143 7.02 -7.58 12.34
C LEU A 143 6.16 -8.23 11.26
N ARG A 144 4.83 -8.27 11.44
CA ARG A 144 3.92 -8.70 10.37
C ARG A 144 4.02 -7.81 9.14
N VAL A 145 4.06 -6.50 9.32
CA VAL A 145 4.23 -5.55 8.21
C VAL A 145 5.62 -5.72 7.56
N ALA A 146 6.68 -5.87 8.36
CA ALA A 146 8.03 -6.11 7.86
C ALA A 146 8.10 -7.40 7.01
N LEU A 147 7.44 -8.47 7.45
CA LEU A 147 7.31 -9.72 6.69
C LEU A 147 6.54 -9.54 5.38
N CYS A 148 5.46 -8.75 5.36
CA CYS A 148 4.77 -8.43 4.12
C CYS A 148 5.68 -7.71 3.12
N VAL A 149 6.46 -6.73 3.61
CA VAL A 149 7.41 -5.97 2.78
C VAL A 149 8.52 -6.87 2.25
N ALA A 150 9.18 -7.64 3.12
CA ALA A 150 10.31 -8.49 2.76
C ALA A 150 9.88 -9.63 1.81
N LYS A 151 8.76 -10.30 2.10
CA LYS A 151 8.23 -11.38 1.26
C LYS A 151 7.76 -10.87 -0.09
N GLY A 152 7.02 -9.75 -0.15
CA GLY A 152 6.60 -9.13 -1.39
C GLY A 152 7.79 -8.67 -2.25
N ALA A 153 8.86 -8.16 -1.62
CA ALA A 153 10.09 -7.77 -2.31
C ALA A 153 10.88 -8.98 -2.84
N LEU A 154 10.91 -10.07 -2.08
CA LEU A 154 11.57 -11.32 -2.49
C LEU A 154 10.88 -11.92 -3.72
N ASP A 155 9.55 -12.01 -3.68
CA ASP A 155 8.76 -12.66 -4.72
C ASP A 155 8.74 -11.86 -6.02
N ARG A 156 8.85 -10.53 -5.97
CA ARG A 156 8.85 -9.66 -7.15
C ARG A 156 10.22 -9.63 -7.82
N THR A 157 10.35 -10.35 -8.93
CA THR A 157 11.60 -10.53 -9.68
C THR A 157 11.75 -9.49 -10.80
N GLU A 158 11.65 -8.23 -10.44
CA GLU A 158 11.85 -7.08 -11.33
C GLU A 158 12.36 -5.87 -10.52
N SER A 159 12.70 -4.79 -11.21
CA SER A 159 12.91 -3.46 -10.62
C SER A 159 11.85 -2.50 -11.11
N ARG A 160 11.07 -1.85 -10.19
CA ARG A 160 9.99 -0.93 -10.54
C ARG A 160 9.86 0.19 -9.50
N GLY A 161 9.92 1.43 -9.94
CA GLY A 161 9.89 2.58 -9.04
C GLY A 161 11.04 2.52 -8.04
N ALA A 162 10.73 2.65 -6.75
CA ALA A 162 11.73 2.55 -5.70
C ALA A 162 12.11 1.08 -5.33
N HIS A 163 11.41 0.08 -5.85
CA HIS A 163 11.79 -1.32 -5.71
C HIS A 163 12.94 -1.64 -6.66
N SER A 164 14.16 -1.75 -6.14
CA SER A 164 15.37 -2.00 -6.91
C SER A 164 15.96 -3.37 -6.57
N ARG A 165 15.97 -4.27 -7.55
CA ARG A 165 16.58 -5.60 -7.48
C ARG A 165 17.83 -5.63 -8.33
N GLU A 166 19.01 -5.75 -7.70
CA GLU A 166 20.28 -5.84 -8.43
C GLU A 166 20.39 -7.10 -9.29
N ASP A 167 19.78 -8.19 -8.82
CA ASP A 167 19.67 -9.46 -9.55
C ASP A 167 18.57 -9.46 -10.64
N TYR A 168 17.63 -8.51 -10.62
CA TYR A 168 16.59 -8.29 -11.62
C TYR A 168 16.45 -6.79 -11.97
N PRO A 169 17.45 -6.19 -12.64
CA PRO A 169 17.52 -4.73 -12.78
C PRO A 169 16.48 -4.12 -13.73
N LYS A 170 15.81 -4.94 -14.54
CA LYS A 170 14.80 -4.47 -15.50
C LYS A 170 13.41 -4.47 -14.90
N ARG A 171 12.58 -3.51 -15.32
CA ARG A 171 11.13 -3.55 -15.13
C ARG A 171 10.54 -4.59 -16.09
N ASP A 172 9.64 -5.42 -15.63
CA ASP A 172 8.99 -6.45 -16.42
C ASP A 172 7.48 -6.22 -16.46
N ASP A 173 7.00 -5.55 -17.50
CA ASP A 173 5.58 -5.25 -17.69
C ASP A 173 4.77 -6.45 -18.19
N ILE A 174 5.42 -7.53 -18.63
CA ILE A 174 4.72 -8.76 -19.01
C ILE A 174 4.29 -9.55 -17.77
N ASN A 175 5.22 -9.78 -16.85
CA ASN A 175 4.97 -10.66 -15.71
C ASN A 175 4.56 -9.86 -14.46
N TRP A 176 4.92 -8.59 -14.35
CA TRP A 176 4.81 -7.81 -13.12
C TRP A 176 3.96 -6.53 -13.20
N CYS A 177 3.21 -6.31 -14.29
CA CYS A 177 2.20 -5.24 -14.32
C CYS A 177 0.97 -5.64 -13.50
N LYS A 178 1.17 -5.82 -12.19
CA LYS A 178 0.18 -6.31 -11.24
C LYS A 178 0.44 -5.79 -9.82
N ARG A 179 -0.63 -5.75 -9.01
CA ARG A 179 -0.55 -5.47 -7.58
C ARG A 179 -0.08 -6.69 -6.83
N THR A 180 0.75 -6.49 -5.83
CA THR A 180 1.08 -7.51 -4.83
C THR A 180 0.16 -7.33 -3.65
N LEU A 181 -0.64 -8.33 -3.33
CA LEU A 181 -1.56 -8.34 -2.20
C LEU A 181 -1.03 -9.27 -1.14
N THR A 182 -1.03 -8.82 0.11
CA THR A 182 -0.60 -9.62 1.25
C THR A 182 -1.73 -9.75 2.26
N ALA A 183 -1.94 -10.95 2.76
CA ALA A 183 -2.99 -11.24 3.72
C ALA A 183 -2.48 -12.16 4.83
N TRP A 184 -3.16 -12.11 5.97
CA TRP A 184 -2.95 -12.99 7.11
C TRP A 184 -4.26 -13.68 7.46
N PRO A 185 -4.71 -14.66 6.65
CA PRO A 185 -6.03 -15.29 6.80
C PRO A 185 -6.15 -16.12 8.08
N ASP A 186 -5.05 -16.72 8.54
CA ASP A 186 -5.01 -17.50 9.78
C ASP A 186 -4.10 -16.80 10.80
N PRO A 187 -4.59 -16.49 12.01
CA PRO A 187 -3.77 -15.95 13.10
C PRO A 187 -2.57 -16.82 13.49
N ALA A 188 -2.62 -18.12 13.25
CA ALA A 188 -1.53 -19.07 13.53
C ALA A 188 -0.40 -19.04 12.50
N GLN A 189 -0.62 -18.42 11.33
CA GLN A 189 0.42 -18.29 10.32
C GLN A 189 1.55 -17.39 10.80
N THR A 190 2.78 -17.77 10.46
CA THR A 190 4.00 -17.02 10.73
C THR A 190 4.47 -16.19 9.54
N LEU A 191 4.00 -16.53 8.33
CA LEU A 191 4.27 -15.82 7.09
C LEU A 191 2.99 -15.31 6.43
N PRO A 192 3.01 -14.16 5.72
CA PRO A 192 1.87 -13.70 4.95
C PRO A 192 1.60 -14.59 3.74
N THR A 193 0.33 -14.72 3.38
CA THR A 193 -0.06 -15.22 2.06
C THR A 193 0.09 -14.08 1.06
N VAL A 194 0.78 -14.33 -0.05
CA VAL A 194 0.97 -13.37 -1.14
C VAL A 194 0.14 -13.80 -2.34
N THR A 195 -0.64 -12.88 -2.88
CA THR A 195 -1.42 -13.05 -4.10
C THR A 195 -1.23 -11.86 -5.03
N TYR A 196 -1.65 -11.99 -6.27
CA TYR A 196 -1.47 -10.94 -7.28
C TYR A 196 -2.80 -10.63 -7.95
N GLU A 197 -2.96 -9.35 -8.32
CA GLU A 197 -4.07 -8.84 -9.09
C GLU A 197 -3.51 -8.12 -10.31
N ASP A 198 -3.84 -8.59 -11.51
CA ASP A 198 -3.37 -8.00 -12.76
C ASP A 198 -3.98 -6.60 -12.94
N LEU A 199 -3.19 -5.68 -13.50
CA LEU A 199 -3.65 -4.37 -13.92
C LEU A 199 -4.14 -4.45 -15.37
N ASP A 200 -5.32 -3.91 -15.62
CA ASP A 200 -5.84 -3.80 -16.98
C ASP A 200 -5.19 -2.63 -17.71
N ILE A 201 -4.17 -2.93 -18.51
CA ILE A 201 -3.42 -1.94 -19.27
C ILE A 201 -4.34 -1.20 -20.26
N MET A 202 -5.35 -1.87 -20.82
CA MET A 202 -6.24 -1.26 -21.80
C MET A 202 -7.19 -0.22 -21.19
N SER A 203 -7.43 -0.26 -19.88
CA SER A 203 -8.21 0.74 -19.16
C SER A 203 -7.39 1.91 -18.60
N MET A 204 -6.06 1.88 -18.69
CA MET A 204 -5.22 2.95 -18.15
C MET A 204 -5.36 4.24 -18.96
N GLU A 205 -5.44 5.37 -18.26
CA GLU A 205 -5.44 6.71 -18.85
C GLU A 205 -4.14 7.01 -19.64
N SER A 206 -3.03 6.45 -19.18
CA SER A 206 -1.73 6.50 -19.85
C SER A 206 -1.17 5.10 -19.95
N ALA A 207 -0.72 4.70 -21.14
CA ALA A 207 -0.05 3.44 -21.31
C ALA A 207 1.25 3.37 -20.48
N PRO A 208 1.62 2.19 -19.95
CA PRO A 208 2.94 1.99 -19.36
C PRO A 208 4.03 2.32 -20.37
N GLY A 209 4.91 3.25 -20.02
CA GLY A 209 5.99 3.70 -20.90
C GLY A 209 7.35 3.63 -20.19
N TYR A 210 8.42 4.03 -20.87
CA TYR A 210 9.78 4.02 -20.37
C TYR A 210 10.11 5.27 -19.52
N ARG A 211 9.16 5.82 -18.79
CA ARG A 211 9.38 6.98 -17.92
C ARG A 211 10.25 6.62 -16.72
N GLY A 212 11.05 7.58 -16.26
CA GLY A 212 11.76 7.52 -14.99
C GLY A 212 13.22 7.13 -15.12
N TYR A 213 13.72 6.43 -14.14
CA TYR A 213 15.15 6.16 -13.91
C TYR A 213 15.80 5.20 -14.91
N GLY A 214 15.06 4.66 -15.86
CA GLY A 214 15.55 3.73 -16.86
C GLY A 214 15.69 4.37 -18.25
N ALA A 215 16.84 4.19 -18.87
CA ALA A 215 16.97 4.46 -20.30
C ALA A 215 16.03 3.55 -21.11
N LYS A 216 15.64 3.99 -22.31
CA LYS A 216 14.93 3.16 -23.29
C LYS A 216 15.65 1.81 -23.41
N GLY A 217 14.94 0.69 -23.17
CA GLY A 217 15.52 -0.66 -23.14
C GLY A 217 15.80 -1.23 -21.75
N ASN A 218 15.58 -0.46 -20.68
CA ASN A 218 15.68 -0.98 -19.32
C ASN A 218 14.35 -1.54 -18.77
N TYR A 219 13.49 -1.99 -19.68
CA TYR A 219 12.24 -2.65 -19.32
C TYR A 219 11.85 -3.69 -20.38
N ILE A 220 11.04 -4.66 -19.97
CA ILE A 220 10.42 -5.66 -20.84
C ILE A 220 8.99 -5.15 -21.10
N GLU A 221 8.76 -4.69 -22.33
CA GLU A 221 7.50 -4.05 -22.72
C GLU A 221 6.38 -5.07 -22.87
N ASN A 222 5.21 -4.75 -22.32
CA ASN A 222 4.00 -5.52 -22.59
C ASN A 222 3.40 -5.08 -23.93
N PRO A 223 3.10 -6.00 -24.86
CA PRO A 223 2.49 -5.66 -26.16
C PRO A 223 1.18 -4.86 -26.03
N LEU A 224 0.42 -5.03 -24.94
CA LEU A 224 -0.78 -4.25 -24.68
C LEU A 224 -0.48 -2.77 -24.44
N SER A 225 0.71 -2.42 -23.94
CA SER A 225 1.11 -1.01 -23.75
C SER A 225 1.20 -0.27 -25.08
N VAL A 226 1.71 -0.91 -26.13
CA VAL A 226 1.76 -0.34 -27.48
C VAL A 226 0.35 -0.14 -28.01
N LYS A 227 -0.49 -1.17 -27.93
CA LYS A 227 -1.90 -1.08 -28.38
C LYS A 227 -2.67 0.02 -27.66
N ARG A 228 -2.48 0.13 -26.35
CA ARG A 228 -3.14 1.17 -25.56
C ARG A 228 -2.65 2.56 -25.95
N GLN A 229 -1.36 2.72 -26.19
CA GLN A 229 -0.83 4.01 -26.66
C GLN A 229 -1.40 4.40 -28.02
N GLU A 230 -1.48 3.47 -28.97
CA GLU A 230 -2.10 3.69 -30.29
C GLU A 230 -3.57 4.10 -30.15
N GLU A 231 -4.31 3.47 -29.27
CA GLU A 231 -5.72 3.82 -29.00
C GLU A 231 -5.85 5.21 -28.38
N ILE A 232 -5.00 5.54 -27.39
CA ILE A 232 -4.96 6.87 -26.77
C ILE A 232 -4.67 7.94 -27.83
N ASP A 233 -3.70 7.70 -28.69
CA ASP A 233 -3.31 8.66 -29.73
C ASP A 233 -4.43 8.84 -30.77
N ARG A 234 -5.15 7.75 -31.12
CA ARG A 234 -6.33 7.81 -31.98
C ARG A 234 -7.46 8.63 -31.37
N ILE A 235 -7.84 8.33 -30.11
CA ILE A 235 -8.90 9.07 -29.40
C ILE A 235 -8.54 10.56 -29.30
N ARG A 236 -7.29 10.86 -28.95
CA ARG A 236 -6.81 12.24 -28.84
C ARG A 236 -6.96 12.97 -30.16
N LYS A 237 -6.49 12.37 -31.25
CA LYS A 237 -6.57 12.97 -32.59
C LYS A 237 -8.02 13.20 -33.03
N GLU A 238 -8.89 12.20 -32.89
CA GLU A 238 -10.32 12.31 -33.25
C GLU A 238 -11.02 13.44 -32.46
N MET A 239 -10.71 13.60 -31.18
CA MET A 239 -11.32 14.64 -30.36
C MET A 239 -10.74 16.03 -30.66
N GLU A 240 -9.44 16.14 -30.95
CA GLU A 240 -8.80 17.40 -31.39
C GLU A 240 -9.41 17.87 -32.72
N GLU A 241 -9.64 16.98 -33.66
CA GLU A 241 -10.32 17.26 -34.97
C GLU A 241 -11.77 17.75 -34.73
N GLN A 242 -12.43 17.30 -33.66
CA GLN A 242 -13.76 17.76 -33.26
C GLN A 242 -13.73 19.09 -32.46
N GLY A 243 -12.56 19.69 -32.28
CA GLY A 243 -12.40 20.94 -31.55
C GLY A 243 -12.58 20.81 -30.03
N LYS A 244 -12.42 19.59 -29.48
CA LYS A 244 -12.50 19.33 -28.04
C LYS A 244 -11.28 19.88 -27.31
N ASP A 245 -11.51 20.40 -26.13
CA ASP A 245 -10.43 20.93 -25.29
C ASP A 245 -9.64 19.78 -24.60
N ARG A 246 -8.49 20.15 -24.02
CA ARG A 246 -7.61 19.21 -23.34
C ARG A 246 -8.31 18.47 -22.19
N HIS A 247 -9.23 19.14 -21.51
CA HIS A 247 -9.93 18.56 -20.36
C HIS A 247 -10.95 17.51 -20.81
N GLU A 248 -11.71 17.78 -21.88
CA GLU A 248 -12.63 16.82 -22.47
C GLU A 248 -11.91 15.58 -22.99
N ILE A 249 -10.76 15.76 -23.65
CA ILE A 249 -9.91 14.66 -24.16
C ILE A 249 -9.41 13.81 -22.98
N GLN A 250 -8.88 14.43 -21.94
CA GLN A 250 -8.40 13.71 -20.76
C GLN A 250 -9.52 12.94 -20.07
N HIS A 251 -10.71 13.53 -20.01
CA HIS A 251 -11.88 12.89 -19.40
C HIS A 251 -12.33 11.65 -20.19
N ALA A 252 -12.26 11.69 -21.52
CA ALA A 252 -12.61 10.56 -22.37
C ALA A 252 -11.62 9.37 -22.23
N LEU A 253 -10.40 9.63 -21.78
CA LEU A 253 -9.38 8.60 -21.55
C LEU A 253 -9.46 7.97 -20.16
N MET A 254 -10.25 8.53 -19.25
CA MET A 254 -10.40 7.99 -17.90
C MET A 254 -11.19 6.68 -17.89
N PRO A 255 -10.77 5.67 -17.13
CA PRO A 255 -11.42 4.37 -17.07
C PRO A 255 -12.74 4.37 -16.26
N PHE A 256 -13.10 5.49 -15.66
CA PHE A 256 -14.29 5.63 -14.82
C PHE A 256 -14.90 7.02 -14.94
N GLU A 257 -16.21 7.11 -14.78
CA GLU A 257 -16.90 8.39 -14.69
C GLU A 257 -16.62 9.05 -13.33
N LEU A 258 -16.15 10.29 -13.38
CA LEU A 258 -16.05 11.10 -12.16
C LEU A 258 -17.46 11.36 -11.60
N PRO A 259 -17.66 11.36 -10.28
CA PRO A 259 -18.94 11.69 -9.68
C PRO A 259 -19.47 13.00 -10.23
N VAL A 260 -20.77 13.02 -10.56
CA VAL A 260 -21.47 14.17 -11.21
C VAL A 260 -21.15 15.51 -10.53
N ASN A 261 -21.02 15.52 -9.22
CA ASN A 261 -20.74 16.72 -8.42
C ASN A 261 -19.30 17.26 -8.56
N TYR A 262 -18.39 16.50 -9.16
CA TYR A 262 -17.02 16.99 -9.44
C TYR A 262 -17.04 18.00 -10.60
N LYS A 263 -17.91 17.81 -11.58
CA LYS A 263 -18.12 18.76 -12.69
C LYS A 263 -18.69 20.09 -12.19
N ASP A 264 -19.67 20.05 -11.27
CA ASP A 264 -20.31 21.24 -10.71
C ASP A 264 -19.38 22.09 -9.84
N ARG A 265 -18.39 21.49 -9.18
CA ARG A 265 -17.42 22.24 -8.35
C ARG A 265 -16.45 23.08 -9.18
N ASN A 266 -16.03 22.62 -10.35
CA ASN A 266 -15.17 23.38 -11.23
C ASN A 266 -15.91 24.58 -11.86
N GLN A 267 -17.21 24.49 -12.11
CA GLN A 267 -18.02 25.63 -12.54
C GLN A 267 -18.13 26.70 -11.44
N ARG A 268 -18.24 26.31 -10.16
CA ARG A 268 -18.33 27.26 -9.04
C ARG A 268 -17.04 27.95 -8.66
N ILE A 269 -15.89 27.41 -9.02
CA ILE A 269 -14.58 28.04 -8.77
C ILE A 269 -14.22 29.02 -9.87
N GLY A 270 -14.76 28.86 -11.09
CA GLY A 270 -14.55 29.77 -12.21
C GLY A 270 -15.49 30.98 -12.28
N ASP A 271 -16.59 30.94 -11.51
CA ASP A 271 -17.62 31.99 -11.53
C ASP A 271 -17.51 33.02 -10.38
N LYS A 272 -16.29 33.18 -9.81
CA LYS A 272 -16.04 34.22 -8.81
C LYS A 272 -14.92 35.16 -9.22
#